data_80b356f3828d8b4af3c9c6363609620d
#
_entry.id   80b356f3828d8b4af3c9c6363609620d
#
_cell.length_a   1.000
_cell.length_b   1.000
_cell.length_c   1.000
_cell.angle_alpha   90.00
_cell.angle_beta   90.00
_cell.angle_gamma   90.00
#
_symmetry.space_group_name_H-M   'P 1'
#
loop_
_entity.id
_entity.type
_entity.pdbx_description
1 polymer ?
#
loop_
_entity_poly.entity_id
_entity_poly.type
_entity_poly.pdbx_seq_one_letter_code
_entity_poly.pdbx_strand_id
1 'polypeptide(L)'
;YKIANNLWGQEVSDEKIFSNEELQMIHDGEYYDWQDLVFRDGATQKHNLSVSSGNEKTKFSLSLAYEKDKGYNQNSEAKKFYFTSTVDHKLTSWLDLGATMRLRKRNSSGFATYGQALFYGTPLSKPYDENGDLIMYPNPQESSVSILADYVDGQYANDTENTSVNMVFSANVHPLRNLSLHSN
;
A
#
# COMPACT_ATOMS: atom_id res chain seq x y z
N TYR A 1 -23.23 -23.75 -8.26
CA TYR A 1 -24.63 -24.03 -7.91
C TYR A 1 -25.12 -25.30 -8.61
N LYS A 2 -25.06 -25.40 -9.97
CA LYS A 2 -25.52 -26.59 -10.71
C LYS A 2 -24.82 -27.88 -10.29
N ILE A 3 -23.51 -27.85 -10.10
CA ILE A 3 -22.72 -29.01 -9.61
C ILE A 3 -23.16 -29.42 -8.20
N ALA A 4 -23.37 -28.46 -7.29
CA ALA A 4 -23.80 -28.75 -5.93
C ALA A 4 -25.20 -29.37 -5.90
N ASN A 5 -26.13 -28.87 -6.69
CA ASN A 5 -27.47 -29.42 -6.75
C ASN A 5 -27.51 -30.81 -7.41
N ASN A 6 -26.70 -31.04 -8.43
CA ASN A 6 -26.56 -32.38 -9.04
C ASN A 6 -25.94 -33.41 -8.07
N LEU A 7 -25.03 -32.98 -7.19
CA LEU A 7 -24.48 -33.85 -6.13
C LEU A 7 -25.51 -34.31 -5.12
N TRP A 8 -26.65 -33.57 -4.97
CA TRP A 8 -27.75 -33.90 -4.07
C TRP A 8 -28.89 -34.65 -4.78
N GLY A 9 -28.70 -35.04 -6.04
CA GLY A 9 -29.65 -35.84 -6.82
C GLY A 9 -30.91 -35.09 -7.29
N GLN A 10 -30.88 -33.74 -7.26
CA GLN A 10 -31.96 -32.90 -7.79
C GLN A 10 -31.47 -32.19 -9.05
N GLU A 11 -32.10 -32.43 -10.20
CA GLU A 11 -31.96 -31.57 -11.37
C GLU A 11 -32.71 -30.26 -11.13
N VAL A 12 -31.97 -29.17 -10.95
CA VAL A 12 -32.54 -27.83 -10.88
C VAL A 12 -32.32 -27.15 -12.22
N SER A 13 -33.38 -26.63 -12.83
CA SER A 13 -33.28 -25.92 -14.11
C SER A 13 -32.54 -24.59 -13.94
N ASP A 14 -31.88 -24.12 -15.01
CA ASP A 14 -31.06 -22.92 -14.97
C ASP A 14 -31.90 -21.68 -14.60
N GLU A 15 -33.18 -21.62 -14.99
CA GLU A 15 -34.13 -20.53 -14.67
C GLU A 15 -34.44 -20.44 -13.16
N LYS A 16 -34.18 -21.49 -12.39
CA LYS A 16 -34.32 -21.47 -10.93
C LYS A 16 -33.06 -21.04 -10.19
N ILE A 17 -31.93 -21.06 -10.88
CA ILE A 17 -30.60 -20.75 -10.32
C ILE A 17 -30.19 -19.33 -10.70
N PHE A 18 -30.45 -18.94 -11.94
CA PHE A 18 -30.02 -17.68 -12.53
C PHE A 18 -31.22 -16.79 -12.83
N SER A 19 -31.05 -15.49 -12.72
CA SER A 19 -32.01 -14.49 -13.20
C SER A 19 -32.06 -14.49 -14.73
N ASN A 20 -33.10 -13.87 -15.30
CA ASN A 20 -33.20 -13.75 -16.75
C ASN A 20 -32.03 -12.95 -17.35
N GLU A 21 -31.51 -11.96 -16.62
CA GLU A 21 -30.34 -11.17 -17.04
C GLU A 21 -29.07 -12.02 -17.05
N GLU A 22 -28.87 -12.82 -16.00
CA GLU A 22 -27.72 -13.74 -15.93
C GLU A 22 -27.77 -14.80 -17.01
N LEU A 23 -28.96 -15.34 -17.30
CA LEU A 23 -29.14 -16.31 -18.40
C LEU A 23 -28.83 -15.68 -19.76
N GLN A 24 -29.19 -14.42 -19.97
CA GLN A 24 -28.85 -13.72 -21.20
C GLN A 24 -27.36 -13.50 -21.31
N MET A 25 -26.70 -13.07 -20.22
CA MET A 25 -25.24 -12.93 -20.18
C MET A 25 -24.53 -14.25 -20.48
N ILE A 26 -25.01 -15.37 -19.92
CA ILE A 26 -24.47 -16.70 -20.22
C ILE A 26 -24.63 -17.04 -21.70
N HIS A 27 -25.82 -16.77 -22.27
CA HIS A 27 -26.10 -17.02 -23.69
C HIS A 27 -25.21 -16.19 -24.62
N ASP A 28 -25.00 -14.92 -24.26
CA ASP A 28 -24.22 -13.97 -25.06
C ASP A 28 -22.71 -14.09 -24.81
N GLY A 29 -22.30 -14.90 -23.81
CA GLY A 29 -20.90 -15.08 -23.43
C GLY A 29 -20.31 -13.83 -22.77
N GLU A 30 -21.13 -13.01 -22.12
CA GLU A 30 -20.74 -11.79 -21.43
C GLU A 30 -20.37 -12.11 -19.98
N TYR A 31 -19.12 -11.83 -19.60
CA TYR A 31 -18.60 -12.07 -18.26
C TYR A 31 -17.72 -10.90 -17.81
N TYR A 32 -17.78 -10.56 -16.54
CA TYR A 32 -16.98 -9.49 -15.93
C TYR A 32 -15.96 -10.06 -14.95
N ASP A 33 -14.69 -9.68 -15.12
CA ASP A 33 -13.65 -9.95 -14.14
C ASP A 33 -13.60 -8.82 -13.11
N TRP A 34 -14.28 -9.03 -11.99
CA TRP A 34 -14.31 -8.08 -10.88
C TRP A 34 -12.93 -7.88 -10.23
N GLN A 35 -12.03 -8.85 -10.36
CA GLN A 35 -10.69 -8.74 -9.80
C GLN A 35 -9.86 -7.71 -10.60
N ASP A 36 -9.95 -7.72 -11.92
CA ASP A 36 -9.28 -6.74 -12.77
C ASP A 36 -9.78 -5.31 -12.54
N LEU A 37 -11.04 -5.15 -12.09
CA LEU A 37 -11.61 -3.84 -11.77
C LEU A 37 -11.10 -3.27 -10.43
N VAL A 38 -10.63 -4.11 -9.53
CA VAL A 38 -10.21 -3.74 -8.17
C VAL A 38 -8.70 -3.80 -8.03
N PHE A 39 -8.06 -4.75 -8.69
CA PHE A 39 -6.63 -5.00 -8.57
C PHE A 39 -5.85 -4.45 -9.77
N ARG A 40 -4.60 -4.21 -9.53
CA ARG A 40 -3.61 -3.85 -10.55
C ARG A 40 -2.25 -4.43 -10.20
N ASP A 41 -1.33 -4.40 -11.12
CA ASP A 41 0.06 -4.69 -10.81
C ASP A 41 0.63 -3.66 -9.83
N GLY A 42 1.20 -4.15 -8.74
CA GLY A 42 1.93 -3.34 -7.80
C GLY A 42 3.28 -2.91 -8.37
N ALA A 43 3.74 -1.71 -8.02
CA ALA A 43 5.03 -1.19 -8.46
C ALA A 43 5.70 -0.37 -7.37
N THR A 44 7.01 -0.55 -7.22
CA THR A 44 7.83 0.25 -6.31
C THR A 44 8.93 0.97 -7.08
N GLN A 45 9.03 2.28 -6.86
CA GLN A 45 10.14 3.11 -7.34
C GLN A 45 10.96 3.61 -6.15
N LYS A 46 12.30 3.48 -6.24
CA LYS A 46 13.24 3.96 -5.23
C LYS A 46 14.31 4.83 -5.86
N HIS A 47 14.53 5.98 -5.26
CA HIS A 47 15.61 6.90 -5.62
C HIS A 47 16.42 7.20 -4.38
N ASN A 48 17.73 6.99 -4.47
CA ASN A 48 18.67 7.24 -3.37
C ASN A 48 19.78 8.17 -3.85
N LEU A 49 20.07 9.15 -3.03
CA LEU A 49 21.22 10.04 -3.22
C LEU A 49 21.99 10.10 -1.90
N SER A 50 23.28 9.86 -1.95
CA SER A 50 24.11 10.01 -0.77
C SER A 50 25.41 10.70 -1.12
N VAL A 51 25.90 11.50 -0.17
CA VAL A 51 27.18 12.14 -0.23
C VAL A 51 27.87 11.98 1.11
N SER A 52 29.14 11.70 1.09
CA SER A 52 29.97 11.69 2.28
C SER A 52 31.31 12.34 1.98
N SER A 53 31.82 13.03 2.96
CA SER A 53 33.13 13.64 2.91
C SER A 53 33.73 13.73 4.30
N GLY A 54 35.01 13.96 4.37
CA GLY A 54 35.65 14.13 5.66
C GLY A 54 37.16 14.32 5.56
N ASN A 55 37.71 14.64 6.69
CA ASN A 55 39.15 14.70 6.92
C ASN A 55 39.47 13.96 8.23
N GLU A 56 40.71 14.10 8.72
CA GLU A 56 41.14 13.43 9.96
C GLU A 56 40.34 13.82 11.21
N LYS A 57 39.74 15.03 11.21
CA LYS A 57 39.01 15.56 12.34
C LYS A 57 37.50 15.46 12.20
N THR A 58 36.98 15.63 10.99
CA THR A 58 35.56 15.69 10.77
C THR A 58 35.13 14.76 9.65
N LYS A 59 34.11 13.97 9.88
CA LYS A 59 33.45 13.16 8.85
C LYS A 59 31.99 13.53 8.83
N PHE A 60 31.41 13.63 7.65
CA PHE A 60 29.98 13.80 7.52
C PHE A 60 29.43 12.90 6.42
N SER A 61 28.19 12.52 6.57
CA SER A 61 27.43 11.83 5.55
C SER A 61 26.01 12.38 5.51
N LEU A 62 25.47 12.47 4.31
CA LEU A 62 24.11 12.87 4.03
C LEU A 62 23.51 11.85 3.10
N SER A 63 22.31 11.40 3.41
CA SER A 63 21.55 10.48 2.56
C SER A 63 20.11 10.96 2.44
N LEU A 64 19.60 10.96 1.21
CA LEU A 64 18.23 11.21 0.85
C LEU A 64 17.69 9.99 0.14
N ALA A 65 16.48 9.54 0.51
CA ALA A 65 15.80 8.50 -0.21
C ALA A 65 14.33 8.85 -0.40
N TYR A 66 13.84 8.59 -1.59
CA TYR A 66 12.43 8.67 -1.93
C TYR A 66 11.96 7.32 -2.43
N GLU A 67 10.83 6.87 -1.91
CA GLU A 67 10.19 5.61 -2.30
C GLU A 67 8.71 5.89 -2.59
N LYS A 68 8.25 5.42 -3.74
CA LYS A 68 6.84 5.44 -4.12
C LYS A 68 6.40 4.00 -4.37
N ASP A 69 5.44 3.54 -3.57
CA ASP A 69 4.80 2.25 -3.69
C ASP A 69 3.38 2.42 -4.23
N LYS A 70 3.08 1.75 -5.32
CA LYS A 70 1.70 1.51 -5.77
C LYS A 70 1.32 0.11 -5.33
N GLY A 71 0.28 0.00 -4.51
CA GLY A 71 -0.23 -1.29 -4.06
C GLY A 71 -1.05 -2.01 -5.13
N TYR A 72 -1.39 -3.26 -4.83
CA TYR A 72 -2.24 -4.08 -5.71
C TYR A 72 -3.65 -3.53 -5.87
N ASN A 73 -4.23 -2.90 -4.83
CA ASN A 73 -5.49 -2.18 -4.98
C ASN A 73 -5.28 -0.90 -5.79
N GLN A 74 -6.22 -0.60 -6.68
CA GLN A 74 -6.09 0.56 -7.59
C GLN A 74 -5.92 1.89 -6.85
N ASN A 75 -6.52 2.08 -5.68
CA ASN A 75 -6.44 3.29 -4.88
C ASN A 75 -5.35 3.28 -3.80
N SER A 76 -4.55 2.20 -3.69
CA SER A 76 -3.51 2.09 -2.67
C SER A 76 -2.18 2.66 -3.16
N GLU A 77 -1.71 3.72 -2.50
CA GLU A 77 -0.41 4.34 -2.78
C GLU A 77 0.28 4.73 -1.46
N ALA A 78 1.61 4.59 -1.42
CA ALA A 78 2.42 5.13 -0.34
C ALA A 78 3.64 5.88 -0.90
N LYS A 79 3.88 7.07 -0.36
CA LYS A 79 5.08 7.87 -0.63
C LYS A 79 5.87 7.99 0.66
N LYS A 80 7.15 7.67 0.57
CA LYS A 80 8.07 7.69 1.72
C LYS A 80 9.27 8.55 1.39
N PHE A 81 9.63 9.40 2.30
CA PHE A 81 10.82 10.23 2.22
C PHE A 81 11.69 9.96 3.45
N TYR A 82 12.96 9.76 3.21
CA TYR A 82 13.96 9.53 4.24
C TYR A 82 15.10 10.51 4.09
N PHE A 83 15.49 11.10 5.18
CA PHE A 83 16.67 11.93 5.31
C PHE A 83 17.51 11.39 6.46
N THR A 84 18.79 11.20 6.21
CA THR A 84 19.76 10.87 7.26
C THR A 84 20.97 11.77 7.12
N SER A 85 21.36 12.39 8.22
CA SER A 85 22.60 13.17 8.33
C SER A 85 23.40 12.67 9.52
N THR A 86 24.67 12.42 9.30
CA THR A 86 25.60 12.02 10.37
C THR A 86 26.84 12.91 10.30
N VAL A 87 27.24 13.40 11.46
CA VAL A 87 28.47 14.17 11.63
C VAL A 87 29.24 13.60 12.82
N ASP A 88 30.49 13.26 12.59
CA ASP A 88 31.44 12.88 13.62
C ASP A 88 32.60 13.87 13.62
N HIS A 89 32.96 14.38 14.79
CA HIS A 89 33.97 15.37 14.94
C HIS A 89 34.89 15.07 16.14
N LYS A 90 36.19 14.98 15.86
CA LYS A 90 37.24 14.92 16.90
C LYS A 90 37.50 16.31 17.42
N LEU A 91 36.83 16.65 18.53
CA LEU A 91 36.95 17.98 19.13
C LEU A 91 38.32 18.23 19.74
N THR A 92 38.85 17.20 20.43
CA THR A 92 40.19 17.21 21.04
C THR A 92 40.85 15.86 20.85
N SER A 93 42.06 15.67 21.35
CA SER A 93 42.74 14.38 21.34
C SER A 93 42.08 13.32 22.24
N TRP A 94 41.21 13.76 23.15
CA TRP A 94 40.54 12.90 24.14
C TRP A 94 39.00 12.91 24.03
N LEU A 95 38.44 13.72 23.13
CA LEU A 95 36.95 13.85 23.01
C LEU A 95 36.55 13.83 21.54
N ASP A 96 35.75 12.83 21.17
CA ASP A 96 35.05 12.75 19.90
C ASP A 96 33.54 12.95 20.13
N LEU A 97 32.89 13.75 19.29
CA LEU A 97 31.48 14.01 19.31
C LEU A 97 30.83 13.52 18.02
N GLY A 98 29.67 12.91 18.15
CA GLY A 98 28.84 12.49 17.02
C GLY A 98 27.42 12.99 17.13
N ALA A 99 26.81 13.26 15.98
CA ALA A 99 25.40 13.58 15.87
C ALA A 99 24.81 12.88 14.64
N THR A 100 23.71 12.19 14.84
CA THR A 100 22.95 11.60 13.75
C THR A 100 21.51 12.08 13.83
N MET A 101 21.00 12.60 12.71
CA MET A 101 19.62 12.97 12.54
C MET A 101 18.99 12.08 11.49
N ARG A 102 17.82 11.50 11.80
CA ARG A 102 17.00 10.73 10.86
C ARG A 102 15.61 11.31 10.83
N LEU A 103 15.16 11.66 9.63
CA LEU A 103 13.78 12.11 9.39
C LEU A 103 13.16 11.10 8.44
N ARG A 104 11.94 10.69 8.76
CA ARG A 104 11.10 9.86 7.92
C ARG A 104 9.73 10.51 7.82
N LYS A 105 9.28 10.73 6.58
CA LYS A 105 7.91 11.12 6.29
C LYS A 105 7.28 10.05 5.42
N ARG A 106 6.08 9.59 5.79
CA ARG A 106 5.28 8.64 5.03
C ARG A 106 3.88 9.18 4.86
N ASN A 107 3.45 9.31 3.62
CA ASN A 107 2.08 9.57 3.24
C ASN A 107 1.55 8.30 2.58
N SER A 108 0.42 7.81 3.01
CA SER A 108 -0.23 6.64 2.41
C SER A 108 -1.72 6.86 2.28
N SER A 109 -2.26 6.44 1.16
CA SER A 109 -3.69 6.46 0.85
C SER A 109 -4.16 5.06 0.49
N GLY A 110 -5.47 4.85 0.58
CA GLY A 110 -6.12 3.63 0.17
C GLY A 110 -6.66 2.79 1.32
N PHE A 111 -7.45 1.83 0.97
CA PHE A 111 -8.10 0.89 1.87
C PHE A 111 -7.99 -0.54 1.35
N ALA A 112 -8.19 -1.52 2.22
CA ALA A 112 -8.11 -2.93 1.87
C ALA A 112 -9.53 -3.49 1.72
N THR A 113 -9.96 -3.73 0.48
CA THR A 113 -11.22 -4.40 0.13
C THR A 113 -11.03 -5.85 -0.27
N TYR A 114 -9.90 -6.45 0.09
CA TYR A 114 -9.49 -7.77 -0.39
C TYR A 114 -10.55 -8.87 -0.29
N GLY A 115 -11.25 -8.94 0.84
CA GLY A 115 -12.24 -9.99 1.07
C GLY A 115 -13.48 -9.80 0.21
N GLN A 116 -13.93 -8.58 0.03
CA GLN A 116 -15.18 -8.29 -0.67
C GLN A 116 -15.05 -8.55 -2.18
N ALA A 117 -13.95 -8.15 -2.81
CA ALA A 117 -13.72 -8.37 -4.23
C ALA A 117 -13.72 -9.86 -4.62
N LEU A 118 -13.26 -10.72 -3.72
CA LEU A 118 -13.18 -12.16 -3.95
C LEU A 118 -14.51 -12.88 -3.74
N PHE A 119 -15.39 -12.34 -2.87
CA PHE A 119 -16.60 -13.05 -2.43
C PHE A 119 -17.89 -12.49 -3.05
N TYR A 120 -17.93 -11.20 -3.41
CA TYR A 120 -19.17 -10.54 -3.86
C TYR A 120 -19.19 -10.19 -5.35
N GLY A 121 -18.05 -10.29 -6.05
CA GLY A 121 -17.99 -10.07 -7.49
C GLY A 121 -18.35 -11.35 -8.25
N THR A 122 -19.61 -11.52 -8.65
CA THR A 122 -19.97 -12.62 -9.56
C THR A 122 -19.67 -12.22 -11.01
N PRO A 123 -19.09 -13.11 -11.84
CA PRO A 123 -18.86 -12.82 -13.24
C PRO A 123 -20.14 -12.50 -14.05
N LEU A 124 -21.30 -12.86 -13.51
CA LEU A 124 -22.61 -12.63 -14.13
C LEU A 124 -23.30 -11.37 -13.62
N SER A 125 -22.57 -10.43 -13.02
CA SER A 125 -23.12 -9.13 -12.61
C SER A 125 -22.37 -7.99 -13.29
N LYS A 126 -23.14 -7.03 -13.84
CA LYS A 126 -22.57 -5.87 -14.54
C LYS A 126 -22.08 -4.84 -13.53
N PRO A 127 -20.84 -4.35 -13.64
CA PRO A 127 -20.35 -3.28 -12.78
C PRO A 127 -20.90 -1.90 -13.15
N TYR A 128 -21.18 -1.65 -14.43
CA TYR A 128 -21.62 -0.38 -14.97
C TYR A 128 -22.85 -0.56 -15.87
N ASP A 129 -23.70 0.45 -15.93
CA ASP A 129 -24.83 0.50 -16.85
C ASP A 129 -24.42 0.91 -18.28
N GLU A 130 -25.40 1.04 -19.17
CA GLU A 130 -25.17 1.43 -20.57
C GLU A 130 -24.62 2.85 -20.75
N ASN A 131 -24.77 3.72 -19.74
CA ASN A 131 -24.26 5.08 -19.72
C ASN A 131 -22.84 5.15 -19.13
N GLY A 132 -22.35 4.05 -18.57
CA GLY A 132 -21.08 3.97 -17.85
C GLY A 132 -21.17 4.35 -16.37
N ASP A 133 -22.40 4.50 -15.83
CA ASP A 133 -22.62 4.79 -14.43
C ASP A 133 -22.50 3.51 -13.58
N LEU A 134 -21.90 3.62 -12.40
CA LEU A 134 -21.72 2.49 -11.49
C LEU A 134 -23.07 1.93 -11.02
N ILE A 135 -23.27 0.64 -11.21
CA ILE A 135 -24.41 -0.08 -10.65
C ILE A 135 -24.13 -0.36 -9.17
N MET A 136 -24.86 0.32 -8.28
CA MET A 136 -24.66 0.22 -6.83
C MET A 136 -25.00 -1.14 -6.25
N TYR A 137 -25.95 -1.86 -6.85
CA TYR A 137 -26.37 -3.19 -6.45
C TYR A 137 -26.30 -4.13 -7.67
N PRO A 138 -25.09 -4.60 -8.02
CA PRO A 138 -24.87 -5.37 -9.25
C PRO A 138 -25.47 -6.78 -9.21
N ASN A 139 -25.79 -7.28 -8.02
CA ASN A 139 -26.52 -8.53 -7.84
C ASN A 139 -27.86 -8.25 -7.15
N PRO A 140 -28.98 -8.26 -7.90
CA PRO A 140 -30.31 -7.98 -7.33
C PRO A 140 -30.76 -9.02 -6.29
N GLN A 141 -30.20 -10.21 -6.29
CA GLN A 141 -30.53 -11.27 -5.34
C GLN A 141 -29.81 -11.12 -4.01
N GLU A 142 -28.73 -10.35 -3.98
CA GLU A 142 -27.94 -10.05 -2.79
C GLU A 142 -28.00 -8.55 -2.52
N SER A 143 -28.36 -8.16 -1.31
CA SER A 143 -28.41 -6.74 -0.92
C SER A 143 -27.01 -6.13 -0.71
N SER A 144 -26.00 -6.66 -1.41
CA SER A 144 -24.62 -6.20 -1.29
C SER A 144 -24.35 -5.02 -2.21
N VAL A 145 -23.78 -3.98 -1.64
CA VAL A 145 -23.33 -2.80 -2.40
C VAL A 145 -22.13 -3.19 -3.24
N SER A 146 -22.04 -2.62 -4.44
CA SER A 146 -20.88 -2.80 -5.32
C SER A 146 -19.57 -2.48 -4.59
N ILE A 147 -18.60 -3.37 -4.71
CA ILE A 147 -17.24 -3.15 -4.19
C ILE A 147 -16.54 -1.95 -4.85
N LEU A 148 -17.01 -1.52 -6.01
CA LEU A 148 -16.50 -0.35 -6.71
C LEU A 148 -17.03 0.97 -6.14
N ALA A 149 -18.07 0.94 -5.27
CA ALA A 149 -18.61 2.14 -4.66
C ALA A 149 -17.56 2.90 -3.84
N ASP A 150 -16.65 2.18 -3.19
CA ASP A 150 -15.55 2.76 -2.41
C ASP A 150 -14.47 3.44 -3.28
N TYR A 151 -14.46 3.16 -4.59
CA TYR A 151 -13.51 3.75 -5.53
C TYR A 151 -14.04 5.01 -6.22
N VAL A 152 -15.31 5.35 -6.01
CA VAL A 152 -15.88 6.59 -6.55
C VAL A 152 -15.26 7.78 -5.82
N ASP A 153 -14.79 8.76 -6.59
CA ASP A 153 -14.14 9.95 -6.08
C ASP A 153 -15.01 10.67 -5.02
N GLY A 154 -14.43 10.92 -3.87
CA GLY A 154 -15.08 11.62 -2.76
C GLY A 154 -15.96 10.76 -1.85
N GLN A 155 -16.16 9.47 -2.16
CA GLN A 155 -16.96 8.57 -1.32
C GLN A 155 -16.17 8.01 -0.15
N TYR A 156 -14.90 7.68 -0.38
CA TYR A 156 -14.04 7.15 0.66
C TYR A 156 -12.62 7.73 0.56
N ALA A 157 -12.11 8.25 1.67
CA ALA A 157 -10.74 8.70 1.78
C ALA A 157 -10.11 8.15 3.07
N ASN A 158 -8.97 7.49 2.94
CA ASN A 158 -8.17 7.04 4.07
C ASN A 158 -6.72 7.44 3.84
N ASP A 159 -6.44 8.71 4.13
CA ASP A 159 -5.11 9.28 4.02
C ASP A 159 -4.44 9.31 5.38
N THR A 160 -3.25 8.77 5.44
CA THR A 160 -2.45 8.75 6.66
C THR A 160 -1.11 9.41 6.40
N GLU A 161 -0.77 10.40 7.20
CA GLU A 161 0.54 11.02 7.22
C GLU A 161 1.26 10.71 8.55
N ASN A 162 2.46 10.16 8.43
CA ASN A 162 3.33 9.89 9.56
C ASN A 162 4.68 10.57 9.35
N THR A 163 5.08 11.39 10.31
CA THR A 163 6.40 12.01 10.34
C THR A 163 7.12 11.62 11.63
N SER A 164 8.34 11.14 11.49
CA SER A 164 9.20 10.83 12.64
C SER A 164 10.57 11.49 12.48
N VAL A 165 11.05 12.06 13.57
CA VAL A 165 12.39 12.62 13.68
C VAL A 165 13.09 11.92 14.84
N ASN A 166 14.27 11.39 14.57
CA ASN A 166 15.13 10.79 15.58
C ASN A 166 16.49 11.50 15.54
N MET A 167 16.95 11.95 16.69
CA MET A 167 18.26 12.57 16.87
C MET A 167 19.03 11.78 17.92
N VAL A 168 20.24 11.40 17.58
CA VAL A 168 21.17 10.73 18.49
C VAL A 168 22.43 11.56 18.57
N PHE A 169 22.85 11.85 19.77
CA PHE A 169 24.12 12.49 20.06
C PHE A 169 25.02 11.48 20.76
N SER A 170 26.27 11.42 20.38
CA SER A 170 27.24 10.53 21.01
C SER A 170 28.49 11.29 21.44
N ALA A 171 29.07 10.86 22.53
CA ALA A 171 30.34 11.34 22.99
C ALA A 171 31.27 10.17 23.36
N ASN A 172 32.44 10.16 22.77
CA ASN A 172 33.51 9.22 23.14
C ASN A 172 34.61 9.97 23.84
N VAL A 173 34.89 9.59 25.07
CA VAL A 173 35.93 10.21 25.90
C VAL A 173 37.07 9.23 26.11
N HIS A 174 38.28 9.64 25.79
CA HIS A 174 39.50 8.87 25.93
C HIS A 174 40.40 9.52 27.01
N PRO A 175 40.07 9.38 28.31
CA PRO A 175 40.75 10.09 29.37
C PRO A 175 42.20 9.61 29.58
N LEU A 176 42.48 8.37 29.19
CA LEU A 176 43.79 7.74 29.24
C LEU A 176 44.06 6.93 27.97
N ARG A 177 45.31 6.66 27.62
CA ARG A 177 45.64 5.92 26.38
C ARG A 177 44.95 4.56 26.21
N ASN A 178 44.57 3.91 27.31
CA ASN A 178 43.97 2.57 27.31
C ASN A 178 42.53 2.56 27.89
N LEU A 179 41.91 3.71 28.06
CA LEU A 179 40.56 3.81 28.60
C LEU A 179 39.68 4.65 27.67
N SER A 180 38.59 4.09 27.23
CA SER A 180 37.52 4.81 26.49
C SER A 180 36.19 4.66 27.17
N LEU A 181 35.44 5.75 27.26
CA LEU A 181 34.06 5.81 27.75
C LEU A 181 33.16 6.27 26.59
N HIS A 182 32.06 5.57 26.38
CA HIS A 182 31.14 5.86 25.33
C HIS A 182 29.75 6.17 25.93
N SER A 183 29.09 7.21 25.43
CA SER A 183 27.71 7.58 25.77
C SER A 183 26.94 7.91 24.49
N ASN A 184 25.69 7.45 24.44
CA ASN A 184 24.71 7.78 23.41
C ASN A 184 23.50 8.45 24.02
#